data_d4cfb95819d54c40bb3372525aa0efd1
#
_entry.id   d4cfb95819d54c40bb3372525aa0efd1
#
_cell.length_a   1.000
_cell.length_b   1.000
_cell.length_c   1.000
_cell.angle_alpha   90.00
_cell.angle_beta   90.00
_cell.angle_gamma   90.00
#
_symmetry.space_group_name_H-M   'P 1'
#
loop_
_entity.id
_entity.type
_entity.pdbx_description
1 polymer ?
#
loop_
_entity_poly.entity_id
_entity_poly.type
_entity_poly.pdbx_seq_one_letter_code
_entity_poly.pdbx_strand_id
1 'polypeptide(L)'
;TRAVTRGEVLALRLARRAGIDAAEARIVDLEGVPVAVIQRFDRDVAHGRIPYISAATLLEASREEERAYTEIADAIRAHGHEPKRDVQQLFRRMLFNLMITKVDDNLQNHGLLHVEHGLWRLAPAFDLNPFPDKERESKTWLSEEDGPITDVGVLMDRRAYFSLSEAEARAVLAEVHRAVLTWREVEQSPEVGLLRHELEDFAAAFEHEQMDAARVWLGQWVQ
;
A
#
# COMPACT_ATOMS: atom_id res chain seq x y z
N THR A 1 -16.66 -4.02 -17.70
CA THR A 1 -16.30 -4.51 -16.36
C THR A 1 -14.83 -4.23 -16.16
N ARG A 2 -14.47 -3.51 -15.09
CA ARG A 2 -13.07 -3.15 -14.80
C ARG A 2 -12.20 -4.41 -14.63
N ALA A 3 -10.98 -4.36 -15.13
CA ALA A 3 -10.00 -5.44 -15.01
C ALA A 3 -9.36 -5.48 -13.60
N VAL A 4 -10.15 -5.70 -12.55
CA VAL A 4 -9.72 -5.68 -11.13
C VAL A 4 -8.49 -6.56 -10.91
N THR A 5 -8.50 -7.79 -11.45
CA THR A 5 -7.39 -8.74 -11.34
C THR A 5 -6.07 -8.18 -11.87
N ARG A 6 -6.10 -7.51 -13.04
CA ARG A 6 -4.91 -6.88 -13.63
C ARG A 6 -4.50 -5.63 -12.86
N GLY A 7 -5.48 -4.86 -12.34
CA GLY A 7 -5.25 -3.70 -11.48
C GLY A 7 -4.51 -4.06 -10.21
N GLU A 8 -4.86 -5.17 -9.55
CA GLU A 8 -4.15 -5.65 -8.36
C GLU A 8 -2.70 -6.03 -8.68
N VAL A 9 -2.45 -6.78 -9.75
CA VAL A 9 -1.08 -7.15 -10.15
C VAL A 9 -0.26 -5.91 -10.50
N LEU A 10 -0.85 -4.92 -11.20
CA LEU A 10 -0.21 -3.63 -11.49
C LEU A 10 0.18 -2.93 -10.19
N ALA A 11 -0.74 -2.79 -9.24
CA ALA A 11 -0.49 -2.12 -7.98
C ALA A 11 0.59 -2.82 -7.14
N LEU A 12 0.58 -4.15 -7.05
CA LEU A 12 1.62 -4.91 -6.36
C LEU A 12 3.02 -4.70 -6.97
N ARG A 13 3.12 -4.61 -8.30
CA ARG A 13 4.38 -4.32 -8.99
C ARG A 13 4.86 -2.89 -8.76
N LEU A 14 3.95 -1.92 -8.82
CA LEU A 14 4.26 -0.52 -8.50
C LEU A 14 4.70 -0.38 -7.04
N ALA A 15 4.04 -1.07 -6.10
CA ALA A 15 4.43 -1.08 -4.69
C ALA A 15 5.87 -1.55 -4.49
N ARG A 16 6.29 -2.62 -5.18
CA ARG A 16 7.69 -3.09 -5.13
C ARG A 16 8.66 -2.05 -5.71
N ARG A 17 8.31 -1.38 -6.82
CA ARG A 17 9.09 -0.25 -7.37
C ARG A 17 9.18 0.93 -6.40
N ALA A 18 8.13 1.13 -5.60
CA ALA A 18 8.08 2.15 -4.56
C ALA A 18 8.85 1.78 -3.28
N GLY A 19 9.59 0.67 -3.27
CA GLY A 19 10.34 0.19 -2.10
C GLY A 19 9.45 -0.38 -1.00
N ILE A 20 8.23 -0.79 -1.33
CA ILE A 20 7.34 -1.52 -0.43
C ILE A 20 7.63 -3.02 -0.54
N ASP A 21 7.80 -3.68 0.60
CA ASP A 21 7.76 -5.13 0.65
C ASP A 21 6.33 -5.58 0.33
N ALA A 22 6.12 -6.10 -0.88
CA ALA A 22 4.81 -6.49 -1.40
C ALA A 22 4.86 -7.90 -2.00
N ALA A 23 3.74 -8.60 -1.92
CA ALA A 23 3.59 -9.94 -2.44
C ALA A 23 3.93 -10.00 -3.95
N GLU A 24 4.61 -11.06 -4.38
CA GLU A 24 4.84 -11.29 -5.79
C GLU A 24 3.56 -11.73 -6.47
N ALA A 25 3.28 -11.12 -7.63
CA ALA A 25 2.06 -11.39 -8.38
C ALA A 25 2.33 -11.39 -9.89
N ARG A 26 1.57 -12.21 -10.61
CA ARG A 26 1.56 -12.26 -12.07
C ARG A 26 0.19 -12.66 -12.58
N ILE A 27 -0.11 -12.28 -13.82
CA ILE A 27 -1.31 -12.76 -14.51
C ILE A 27 -0.99 -14.09 -15.21
N VAL A 28 -1.93 -15.01 -15.12
CA VAL A 28 -1.98 -16.24 -15.93
C VAL A 28 -3.30 -16.22 -16.71
N ASP A 29 -3.22 -16.40 -18.01
CA ASP A 29 -4.41 -16.57 -18.81
C ASP A 29 -4.88 -18.03 -18.75
N LEU A 30 -6.12 -18.22 -18.34
CA LEU A 30 -6.79 -19.53 -18.34
C LEU A 30 -7.98 -19.45 -19.29
N GLU A 31 -7.82 -19.96 -20.50
CA GLU A 31 -8.88 -20.02 -21.52
C GLU A 31 -9.49 -18.63 -21.82
N GLY A 32 -8.66 -17.60 -21.91
CA GLY A 32 -9.08 -16.22 -22.15
C GLY A 32 -9.55 -15.45 -20.90
N VAL A 33 -9.45 -16.04 -19.70
CA VAL A 33 -9.77 -15.39 -18.43
C VAL A 33 -8.49 -15.06 -17.69
N PRO A 34 -8.22 -13.76 -17.37
CA PRO A 34 -7.06 -13.37 -16.59
C PRO A 34 -7.23 -13.76 -15.11
N VAL A 35 -6.27 -14.50 -14.58
CA VAL A 35 -6.22 -14.93 -13.17
C VAL A 35 -4.95 -14.38 -12.53
N ALA A 36 -5.07 -13.67 -11.40
CA ALA A 36 -3.92 -13.27 -10.60
C ALA A 36 -3.39 -14.45 -9.79
N VAL A 37 -2.12 -14.74 -9.95
CA VAL A 37 -1.40 -15.71 -9.12
C VAL A 37 -0.49 -14.92 -8.18
N ILE A 38 -0.80 -14.95 -6.89
CA ILE A 38 -0.09 -14.23 -5.84
C ILE A 38 0.69 -15.22 -5.00
N GLN A 39 2.00 -14.97 -4.85
CA GLN A 39 2.86 -15.83 -4.05
C GLN A 39 2.55 -15.64 -2.56
N ARG A 40 2.34 -16.76 -1.87
CA ARG A 40 2.15 -16.74 -0.43
C ARG A 40 3.44 -16.40 0.30
N PHE A 41 3.39 -15.37 1.12
CA PHE A 41 4.49 -14.90 1.95
C PHE A 41 4.54 -15.57 3.35
N ASP A 42 3.48 -16.29 3.73
CA ASP A 42 3.36 -17.02 4.99
C ASP A 42 3.86 -18.48 4.88
N ARG A 43 4.78 -18.71 3.95
CA ARG A 43 5.44 -20.01 3.72
C ARG A 43 6.95 -19.82 3.67
N ASP A 44 7.67 -20.70 4.35
CA ASP A 44 9.12 -20.79 4.20
C ASP A 44 9.52 -21.72 3.03
N VAL A 45 10.83 -21.74 2.72
CA VAL A 45 11.37 -22.56 1.64
C VAL A 45 11.21 -24.07 1.86
N ALA A 46 11.01 -24.53 3.10
CA ALA A 46 10.75 -25.89 3.47
C ALA A 46 9.25 -26.23 3.50
N HIS A 47 8.41 -25.33 2.96
CA HIS A 47 6.94 -25.40 2.99
C HIS A 47 6.32 -25.36 4.39
N GLY A 48 7.08 -24.89 5.38
CA GLY A 48 6.59 -24.56 6.71
C GLY A 48 5.60 -23.42 6.68
N ARG A 49 4.75 -23.34 7.70
CA ARG A 49 3.83 -22.20 7.87
C ARG A 49 4.47 -21.17 8.80
N ILE A 50 4.54 -19.93 8.35
CA ILE A 50 4.90 -18.80 9.20
C ILE A 50 3.60 -18.29 9.83
N PRO A 51 3.47 -18.23 11.16
CA PRO A 51 2.28 -17.68 11.80
C PRO A 51 2.04 -16.22 11.34
N TYR A 52 0.80 -15.93 11.03
CA TYR A 52 0.34 -14.62 10.56
C TYR A 52 -0.81 -14.14 11.44
N ILE A 53 -0.83 -12.85 11.76
CA ILE A 53 -1.93 -12.18 12.44
C ILE A 53 -2.29 -10.89 11.69
N SER A 54 -3.58 -10.64 11.44
CA SER A 54 -4.01 -9.36 10.86
C SER A 54 -3.98 -8.24 11.91
N ALA A 55 -3.86 -7.00 11.46
CA ALA A 55 -3.97 -5.84 12.35
C ALA A 55 -5.34 -5.81 13.05
N ALA A 56 -6.41 -6.21 12.36
CA ALA A 56 -7.74 -6.32 12.96
C ALA A 56 -7.75 -7.28 14.16
N THR A 57 -7.14 -8.45 14.02
CA THR A 57 -7.05 -9.44 15.11
C THR A 57 -6.13 -8.95 16.23
N LEU A 58 -4.99 -8.33 15.87
CA LEU A 58 -4.01 -7.82 16.83
C LEU A 58 -4.59 -6.70 17.70
N LEU A 59 -5.42 -5.82 17.11
CA LEU A 59 -6.08 -4.72 17.79
C LEU A 59 -7.45 -5.10 18.39
N GLU A 60 -7.85 -6.38 18.29
CA GLU A 60 -9.16 -6.87 18.74
C GLU A 60 -10.33 -6.05 18.16
N ALA A 61 -10.15 -5.53 16.94
CA ALA A 61 -11.09 -4.63 16.30
C ALA A 61 -12.27 -5.37 15.67
N SER A 62 -13.48 -4.88 15.90
CA SER A 62 -14.66 -5.32 15.15
C SER A 62 -14.65 -4.75 13.71
N ARG A 63 -15.48 -5.28 12.82
CA ARG A 63 -15.54 -4.81 11.43
C ARG A 63 -16.14 -3.40 11.27
N GLU A 64 -16.89 -2.96 12.28
CA GLU A 64 -17.65 -1.71 12.25
C GLU A 64 -16.94 -0.57 13.00
N GLU A 65 -15.84 -0.90 13.69
CA GLU A 65 -15.05 0.09 14.41
C GLU A 65 -14.12 0.85 13.46
N GLU A 66 -14.17 2.17 13.56
CA GLU A 66 -13.18 3.05 12.98
C GLU A 66 -11.87 2.87 13.74
N ARG A 67 -10.80 2.59 13.01
CA ARG A 67 -9.46 2.35 13.57
C ARG A 67 -8.43 3.13 12.78
N ALA A 68 -7.28 3.36 13.41
CA ALA A 68 -6.26 4.23 12.88
C ALA A 68 -4.92 3.53 12.62
N TYR A 69 -4.18 4.04 11.66
CA TYR A 69 -2.80 3.62 11.37
C TYR A 69 -1.85 3.87 12.53
N THR A 70 -2.13 4.89 13.36
CA THR A 70 -1.38 5.12 14.60
C THR A 70 -1.47 3.95 15.56
N GLU A 71 -2.63 3.30 15.68
CA GLU A 71 -2.80 2.09 16.52
C GLU A 71 -1.98 0.91 15.95
N ILE A 72 -1.95 0.74 14.62
CA ILE A 72 -1.10 -0.28 13.98
C ILE A 72 0.38 0.01 14.26
N ALA A 73 0.79 1.28 14.16
CA ALA A 73 2.17 1.69 14.44
C ALA A 73 2.55 1.43 15.91
N ASP A 74 1.65 1.65 16.85
CA ASP A 74 1.88 1.35 18.28
C ASP A 74 1.97 -0.15 18.54
N ALA A 75 1.12 -0.94 17.90
CA ALA A 75 1.21 -2.39 17.98
C ALA A 75 2.54 -2.92 17.39
N ILE A 76 2.99 -2.34 16.28
CA ILE A 76 4.32 -2.65 15.70
C ILE A 76 5.44 -2.26 16.70
N ARG A 77 5.35 -1.13 17.38
CA ARG A 77 6.35 -0.73 18.37
C ARG A 77 6.39 -1.68 19.57
N ALA A 78 5.24 -2.16 20.00
CA ALA A 78 5.13 -3.05 21.16
C ALA A 78 5.61 -4.47 20.86
N HIS A 79 5.39 -4.98 19.65
CA HIS A 79 5.59 -6.39 19.31
C HIS A 79 6.57 -6.64 18.16
N GLY A 80 7.11 -5.58 17.54
CA GLY A 80 7.93 -5.67 16.34
C GLY A 80 9.35 -6.14 16.61
N HIS A 81 9.90 -6.92 15.69
CA HIS A 81 11.31 -7.30 15.66
C HIS A 81 12.21 -6.13 15.20
N GLU A 82 11.77 -5.38 14.18
CA GLU A 82 12.43 -4.17 13.68
C GLU A 82 11.41 -3.00 13.64
N PRO A 83 10.93 -2.53 14.79
CA PRO A 83 9.75 -1.67 14.87
C PRO A 83 9.91 -0.35 14.10
N LYS A 84 11.08 0.28 14.14
CA LYS A 84 11.33 1.52 13.41
C LYS A 84 11.19 1.32 11.89
N ARG A 85 11.80 0.28 11.36
CA ARG A 85 11.72 -0.08 9.93
C ARG A 85 10.28 -0.34 9.51
N ASP A 86 9.56 -1.13 10.30
CA ASP A 86 8.20 -1.55 9.96
C ASP A 86 7.20 -0.39 10.06
N VAL A 87 7.35 0.51 11.03
CA VAL A 87 6.55 1.75 11.13
C VAL A 87 6.83 2.68 9.94
N GLN A 88 8.08 2.81 9.50
CA GLN A 88 8.43 3.58 8.30
C GLN A 88 7.88 2.93 7.02
N GLN A 89 7.88 1.59 6.94
CA GLN A 89 7.22 0.87 5.85
C GLN A 89 5.70 1.08 5.86
N LEU A 90 5.07 1.14 7.02
CA LEU A 90 3.63 1.47 7.12
C LEU A 90 3.33 2.86 6.56
N PHE A 91 4.15 3.88 6.90
CA PHE A 91 4.02 5.23 6.33
C PHE A 91 4.17 5.24 4.81
N ARG A 92 5.14 4.51 4.26
CA ARG A 92 5.33 4.35 2.82
C ARG A 92 4.09 3.75 2.14
N ARG A 93 3.45 2.77 2.77
CA ARG A 93 2.21 2.15 2.27
C ARG A 93 1.05 3.13 2.25
N MET A 94 0.88 3.95 3.29
CA MET A 94 -0.17 4.98 3.31
C MET A 94 -0.02 5.98 2.17
N LEU A 95 1.19 6.50 1.94
CA LEU A 95 1.47 7.37 0.79
C LEU A 95 1.15 6.67 -0.54
N PHE A 96 1.57 5.42 -0.69
CA PHE A 96 1.30 4.65 -1.89
C PHE A 96 -0.20 4.41 -2.11
N ASN A 97 -0.93 4.02 -1.07
CA ASN A 97 -2.37 3.78 -1.14
C ASN A 97 -3.14 5.03 -1.56
N LEU A 98 -2.76 6.21 -1.02
CA LEU A 98 -3.33 7.49 -1.44
C LEU A 98 -3.05 7.76 -2.92
N MET A 99 -1.82 7.52 -3.40
CA MET A 99 -1.40 7.80 -4.77
C MET A 99 -1.98 6.85 -5.83
N ILE A 100 -2.44 5.66 -5.42
CA ILE A 100 -3.13 4.72 -6.31
C ILE A 100 -4.64 4.68 -6.09
N THR A 101 -5.18 5.58 -5.27
CA THR A 101 -6.60 5.62 -4.88
C THR A 101 -7.08 4.27 -4.32
N LYS A 102 -6.27 3.65 -3.45
CA LYS A 102 -6.69 2.46 -2.69
C LYS A 102 -7.48 2.90 -1.47
N VAL A 103 -8.78 3.09 -1.64
CA VAL A 103 -9.69 3.56 -0.57
C VAL A 103 -10.21 2.42 0.31
N ASP A 104 -10.27 1.20 -0.21
CA ASP A 104 -10.71 0.02 0.53
C ASP A 104 -9.56 -0.60 1.33
N ASP A 105 -8.93 0.22 2.18
CA ASP A 105 -7.79 -0.19 2.99
C ASP A 105 -8.23 -0.50 4.43
N ASN A 106 -8.55 -1.76 4.66
CA ASN A 106 -9.03 -2.26 5.95
C ASN A 106 -7.89 -2.81 6.80
N LEU A 107 -8.09 -2.90 8.12
CA LEU A 107 -7.17 -3.54 9.05
C LEU A 107 -6.83 -4.99 8.69
N GLN A 108 -7.71 -5.69 7.96
CA GLN A 108 -7.46 -7.04 7.47
C GLN A 108 -6.38 -7.09 6.39
N ASN A 109 -6.16 -5.98 5.67
CA ASN A 109 -5.17 -5.86 4.61
C ASN A 109 -3.76 -5.57 5.16
N HIS A 110 -3.66 -5.33 6.47
CA HIS A 110 -2.40 -5.20 7.18
C HIS A 110 -2.22 -6.38 8.12
N GLY A 111 -1.01 -6.91 8.18
CA GLY A 111 -0.73 -8.02 9.07
C GLY A 111 0.73 -8.12 9.43
N LEU A 112 0.99 -9.00 10.38
CA LEU A 112 2.33 -9.26 10.89
C LEU A 112 2.63 -10.75 10.75
N LEU A 113 3.88 -11.07 10.45
CA LEU A 113 4.44 -12.40 10.40
C LEU A 113 5.31 -12.62 11.64
N HIS A 114 5.17 -13.77 12.26
CA HIS A 114 6.03 -14.18 13.36
C HIS A 114 7.47 -14.35 12.88
N VAL A 115 8.43 -13.82 13.62
CA VAL A 115 9.86 -13.99 13.37
C VAL A 115 10.44 -15.01 14.35
N GLU A 116 10.58 -14.61 15.61
CA GLU A 116 11.11 -15.46 16.69
C GLU A 116 10.73 -14.89 18.06
N HIS A 117 10.75 -15.71 19.08
CA HIS A 117 10.59 -15.30 20.49
C HIS A 117 9.37 -14.38 20.76
N GLY A 118 8.28 -14.59 20.04
CA GLY A 118 7.07 -13.75 20.16
C GLY A 118 7.16 -12.39 19.47
N LEU A 119 8.24 -12.11 18.72
CA LEU A 119 8.40 -10.91 17.92
C LEU A 119 7.86 -11.09 16.52
N TRP A 120 7.37 -10.00 15.95
CA TRP A 120 6.68 -9.97 14.68
C TRP A 120 7.31 -8.96 13.73
N ARG A 121 7.08 -9.09 12.45
CA ARG A 121 7.43 -8.09 11.43
C ARG A 121 6.22 -7.77 10.58
N LEU A 122 6.18 -6.58 10.02
CA LEU A 122 5.13 -6.20 9.09
C LEU A 122 5.17 -7.15 7.88
N ALA A 123 4.03 -7.83 7.60
CA ALA A 123 3.92 -8.73 6.47
C ALA A 123 4.03 -7.96 5.14
N PRO A 124 4.44 -8.59 4.04
CA PRO A 124 4.36 -7.98 2.72
C PRO A 124 2.98 -7.41 2.42
N ALA A 125 2.90 -6.29 1.72
CA ALA A 125 1.63 -5.70 1.30
C ALA A 125 0.93 -6.63 0.28
N PHE A 126 -0.37 -6.72 0.38
CA PHE A 126 -1.23 -7.54 -0.47
C PHE A 126 -2.60 -6.86 -0.60
N ASP A 127 -3.45 -7.36 -1.49
CA ASP A 127 -4.80 -6.81 -1.72
C ASP A 127 -4.78 -5.31 -2.05
N LEU A 128 -3.90 -4.93 -2.97
CA LEU A 128 -3.74 -3.57 -3.43
C LEU A 128 -4.60 -3.34 -4.68
N ASN A 129 -5.77 -2.73 -4.52
CA ASN A 129 -6.72 -2.49 -5.61
C ASN A 129 -6.92 -0.99 -5.85
N PRO A 130 -6.56 -0.46 -7.03
CA PRO A 130 -6.88 0.91 -7.42
C PRO A 130 -8.38 1.09 -7.68
N PHE A 131 -8.97 2.19 -7.16
CA PHE A 131 -10.40 2.49 -7.35
C PHE A 131 -10.61 3.88 -7.97
N PRO A 132 -10.47 4.03 -9.29
CA PRO A 132 -10.55 5.34 -9.96
C PRO A 132 -11.90 6.06 -9.81
N ASP A 133 -12.98 5.32 -9.51
CA ASP A 133 -14.34 5.86 -9.42
C ASP A 133 -14.73 6.29 -8.01
N LYS A 134 -13.86 6.14 -7.03
CA LYS A 134 -14.18 6.44 -5.62
C LYS A 134 -13.51 7.72 -5.15
N GLU A 135 -14.14 8.38 -4.19
CA GLU A 135 -13.51 9.45 -3.43
C GLU A 135 -12.28 8.92 -2.69
N ARG A 136 -11.23 9.75 -2.56
CA ARG A 136 -9.96 9.39 -1.92
C ARG A 136 -10.04 9.57 -0.42
N GLU A 137 -10.79 8.70 0.20
CA GLU A 137 -10.97 8.65 1.64
C GLU A 137 -10.67 7.23 2.11
N SER A 138 -9.64 7.06 2.92
CA SER A 138 -9.25 5.74 3.41
C SER A 138 -10.24 5.23 4.46
N LYS A 139 -10.52 3.92 4.45
CA LYS A 139 -11.34 3.30 5.51
C LYS A 139 -10.63 3.25 6.85
N THR A 140 -9.32 3.00 6.84
CA THR A 140 -8.51 3.10 8.05
C THR A 140 -8.07 4.55 8.20
N TRP A 141 -8.35 5.15 9.34
CA TRP A 141 -8.02 6.54 9.65
C TRP A 141 -6.50 6.72 9.84
N LEU A 142 -6.02 7.93 9.65
CA LEU A 142 -4.62 8.24 9.96
C LEU A 142 -4.40 8.19 11.48
N SER A 143 -5.21 8.93 12.21
CA SER A 143 -5.33 8.92 13.67
C SER A 143 -6.77 9.22 14.06
N GLU A 144 -7.12 9.05 15.33
CA GLU A 144 -8.43 9.43 15.85
C GLU A 144 -8.71 10.94 15.67
N GLU A 145 -7.66 11.78 15.74
CA GLU A 145 -7.77 13.23 15.59
C GLU A 145 -7.89 13.66 14.13
N ASP A 146 -7.13 13.03 13.23
CA ASP A 146 -7.05 13.44 11.82
C ASP A 146 -8.17 12.84 10.96
N GLY A 147 -8.77 11.72 11.39
CA GLY A 147 -9.74 10.99 10.59
C GLY A 147 -9.11 10.27 9.38
N PRO A 148 -9.91 10.06 8.31
CA PRO A 148 -9.46 9.38 7.10
C PRO A 148 -8.32 10.12 6.40
N ILE A 149 -7.49 9.37 5.67
CA ILE A 149 -6.43 9.95 4.83
C ILE A 149 -7.05 10.46 3.54
N THR A 150 -6.97 11.76 3.31
CA THR A 150 -7.53 12.45 2.14
C THR A 150 -6.48 13.13 1.27
N ASP A 151 -5.33 13.50 1.83
CA ASP A 151 -4.29 14.23 1.11
C ASP A 151 -2.86 13.94 1.61
N VAL A 152 -1.88 14.30 0.77
CA VAL A 152 -0.45 14.13 1.05
C VAL A 152 -0.01 14.99 2.24
N GLY A 153 -0.56 16.20 2.41
CA GLY A 153 -0.15 17.14 3.45
C GLY A 153 -0.38 16.57 4.84
N VAL A 154 -1.56 16.02 5.09
CA VAL A 154 -1.91 15.40 6.38
C VAL A 154 -0.93 14.27 6.73
N LEU A 155 -0.59 13.41 5.74
CA LEU A 155 0.42 12.37 5.96
C LEU A 155 1.79 12.94 6.27
N MET A 156 2.24 13.95 5.53
CA MET A 156 3.54 14.59 5.73
C MET A 156 3.63 15.29 7.09
N ASP A 157 2.56 15.86 7.59
CA ASP A 157 2.51 16.50 8.90
C ASP A 157 2.63 15.49 10.04
N ARG A 158 2.08 14.28 9.88
CA ARG A 158 2.15 13.18 10.88
C ARG A 158 3.40 12.30 10.75
N ARG A 159 4.34 12.58 9.85
CA ARG A 159 5.57 11.79 9.60
C ARG A 159 6.36 11.41 10.84
N ALA A 160 6.44 12.35 11.80
CA ALA A 160 7.20 12.12 13.04
C ALA A 160 6.65 10.98 13.89
N TYR A 161 5.33 10.80 13.87
CA TYR A 161 4.68 9.66 14.52
C TYR A 161 5.18 8.33 13.93
N PHE A 162 5.48 8.30 12.66
CA PHE A 162 6.01 7.12 11.96
C PHE A 162 7.54 7.07 11.95
N SER A 163 8.18 7.75 12.90
CA SER A 163 9.64 7.73 13.11
C SER A 163 10.44 8.25 11.92
N LEU A 164 9.91 9.25 11.19
CA LEU A 164 10.55 9.89 10.07
C LEU A 164 10.83 11.37 10.35
N SER A 165 12.05 11.80 10.08
CA SER A 165 12.38 13.22 9.90
C SER A 165 11.73 13.77 8.63
N GLU A 166 11.72 15.09 8.48
CA GLU A 166 11.19 15.71 7.25
C GLU A 166 11.96 15.26 6.00
N ALA A 167 13.28 15.18 6.10
CA ALA A 167 14.13 14.76 4.97
C ALA A 167 13.85 13.29 4.59
N GLU A 168 13.71 12.40 5.57
CA GLU A 168 13.37 10.99 5.32
C GLU A 168 11.97 10.85 4.72
N ALA A 169 10.97 11.57 5.23
CA ALA A 169 9.61 11.53 4.68
C ALA A 169 9.54 12.07 3.24
N ARG A 170 10.28 13.15 2.94
CA ARG A 170 10.40 13.67 1.57
C ARG A 170 11.08 12.67 0.63
N ALA A 171 12.10 11.95 1.10
CA ALA A 171 12.74 10.89 0.31
C ALA A 171 11.75 9.74 0.02
N VAL A 172 10.99 9.30 1.02
CA VAL A 172 9.94 8.29 0.84
C VAL A 172 8.88 8.77 -0.15
N LEU A 173 8.40 10.02 -0.01
CA LEU A 173 7.44 10.61 -0.93
C LEU A 173 7.98 10.64 -2.37
N ALA A 174 9.24 11.03 -2.57
CA ALA A 174 9.88 11.07 -3.89
C ALA A 174 9.98 9.69 -4.54
N GLU A 175 10.32 8.66 -3.77
CA GLU A 175 10.42 7.29 -4.24
C GLU A 175 9.05 6.74 -4.65
N VAL A 176 8.03 6.91 -3.79
CA VAL A 176 6.66 6.46 -4.06
C VAL A 176 6.09 7.19 -5.27
N HIS A 177 6.18 8.51 -5.30
CA HIS A 177 5.68 9.32 -6.42
C HIS A 177 6.33 8.91 -7.75
N ARG A 178 7.65 8.76 -7.79
CA ARG A 178 8.38 8.32 -8.99
C ARG A 178 7.93 6.93 -9.44
N ALA A 179 7.73 6.00 -8.51
CA ALA A 179 7.26 4.66 -8.85
C ALA A 179 5.84 4.69 -9.45
N VAL A 180 4.93 5.45 -8.86
CA VAL A 180 3.56 5.56 -9.36
C VAL A 180 3.51 6.22 -10.74
N LEU A 181 4.35 7.22 -11.02
CA LEU A 181 4.45 7.83 -12.36
C LEU A 181 4.80 6.82 -13.47
N THR A 182 5.41 5.67 -13.14
CA THR A 182 5.74 4.63 -14.12
C THR A 182 4.59 3.65 -14.40
N TRP A 183 3.37 3.93 -13.91
CA TRP A 183 2.26 2.98 -14.02
C TRP A 183 1.95 2.57 -15.47
N ARG A 184 2.04 3.51 -16.43
CA ARG A 184 1.84 3.23 -17.87
C ARG A 184 2.94 2.36 -18.49
N GLU A 185 4.13 2.33 -17.91
CA GLU A 185 5.20 1.42 -18.34
C GLU A 185 4.99 0.01 -17.77
N VAL A 186 4.60 -0.06 -16.49
CA VAL A 186 4.38 -1.35 -15.80
C VAL A 186 3.20 -2.11 -16.39
N GLU A 187 2.14 -1.41 -16.75
CA GLU A 187 0.95 -2.02 -17.35
C GLU A 187 1.21 -2.71 -18.67
N GLN A 188 2.14 -2.16 -19.50
CA GLN A 188 2.54 -2.71 -20.78
C GLN A 188 3.42 -3.96 -20.65
N SER A 189 3.88 -4.26 -19.44
CA SER A 189 4.69 -5.45 -19.22
C SER A 189 3.88 -6.73 -19.51
N PRO A 190 4.49 -7.78 -20.06
CA PRO A 190 3.80 -9.06 -20.33
C PRO A 190 3.12 -9.67 -19.11
N GLU A 191 3.60 -9.34 -17.91
CA GLU A 191 3.11 -9.88 -16.66
C GLU A 191 1.82 -9.21 -16.15
N VAL A 192 1.50 -8.01 -16.64
CA VAL A 192 0.23 -7.30 -16.35
C VAL A 192 -0.70 -7.38 -17.53
N GLY A 193 -0.22 -6.97 -18.71
CA GLY A 193 -0.89 -7.12 -20.00
C GLY A 193 -2.26 -6.46 -20.05
N LEU A 194 -2.41 -5.23 -19.49
CA LEU A 194 -3.64 -4.45 -19.63
C LEU A 194 -3.93 -4.13 -21.09
N LEU A 195 -5.18 -4.24 -21.48
CA LEU A 195 -5.62 -3.85 -22.80
C LEU A 195 -5.79 -2.33 -22.87
N ARG A 196 -5.66 -1.76 -24.06
CA ARG A 196 -5.69 -0.29 -24.24
C ARG A 196 -6.94 0.39 -23.65
N HIS A 197 -8.10 -0.25 -23.75
CA HIS A 197 -9.33 0.31 -23.16
C HIS A 197 -9.37 0.18 -21.62
N GLU A 198 -8.71 -0.84 -21.06
CA GLU A 198 -8.61 -1.01 -19.61
C GLU A 198 -7.71 0.06 -18.98
N LEU A 199 -6.75 0.58 -19.76
CA LEU A 199 -5.86 1.67 -19.39
C LEU A 199 -6.59 2.95 -19.01
N GLU A 200 -7.51 3.35 -19.86
CA GLU A 200 -8.31 4.57 -19.63
C GLU A 200 -9.15 4.45 -18.37
N ASP A 201 -9.63 3.23 -18.05
CA ASP A 201 -10.41 2.96 -16.85
C ASP A 201 -9.59 3.15 -15.55
N PHE A 202 -8.26 3.00 -15.61
CA PHE A 202 -7.39 3.14 -14.45
C PHE A 202 -6.72 4.52 -14.34
N ALA A 203 -6.71 5.33 -15.38
CA ALA A 203 -5.97 6.60 -15.41
C ALA A 203 -6.30 7.50 -14.19
N ALA A 204 -7.57 7.64 -13.85
CA ALA A 204 -8.00 8.47 -12.72
C ALA A 204 -7.52 7.96 -11.33
N ALA A 205 -7.11 6.70 -11.23
CA ALA A 205 -6.53 6.18 -9.99
C ALA A 205 -5.06 6.60 -9.77
N PHE A 206 -4.36 6.95 -10.85
CA PHE A 206 -2.94 7.28 -10.86
C PHE A 206 -2.62 8.72 -11.29
N GLU A 207 -3.55 9.39 -11.97
CA GLU A 207 -3.39 10.73 -12.53
C GLU A 207 -4.42 11.68 -11.90
N HIS A 208 -4.08 12.26 -10.76
CA HIS A 208 -5.01 13.05 -9.96
C HIS A 208 -4.31 14.11 -9.10
N GLU A 209 -5.08 14.97 -8.45
CA GLU A 209 -4.61 16.12 -7.67
C GLU A 209 -3.60 15.77 -6.57
N GLN A 210 -3.65 14.57 -5.97
CA GLN A 210 -2.68 14.18 -4.94
C GLN A 210 -1.29 13.87 -5.52
N MET A 211 -1.22 13.44 -6.77
CA MET A 211 0.05 13.33 -7.50
C MET A 211 0.65 14.72 -7.76
N ASP A 212 -0.18 15.73 -8.04
CA ASP A 212 0.29 17.12 -8.20
C ASP A 212 0.69 17.74 -6.86
N ALA A 213 -0.07 17.49 -5.80
CA ALA A 213 0.28 17.90 -4.44
C ALA A 213 1.64 17.33 -4.00
N ALA A 214 1.93 16.07 -4.34
CA ALA A 214 3.23 15.47 -4.09
C ALA A 214 4.37 16.20 -4.80
N ARG A 215 4.18 16.64 -6.05
CA ARG A 215 5.18 17.47 -6.76
C ARG A 215 5.47 18.77 -6.03
N VAL A 216 4.43 19.43 -5.52
CA VAL A 216 4.60 20.68 -4.74
C VAL A 216 5.43 20.42 -3.49
N TRP A 217 5.13 19.38 -2.74
CA TRP A 217 5.90 18.96 -1.58
C TRP A 217 7.38 18.65 -1.91
N LEU A 218 7.65 18.12 -3.08
CA LEU A 218 8.99 17.80 -3.57
C LEU A 218 9.72 19.03 -4.14
N GLY A 219 9.08 20.21 -4.20
CA GLY A 219 9.66 21.44 -4.79
C GLY A 219 9.77 21.36 -6.32
N GLN A 220 9.06 20.48 -6.98
CA GLN A 220 8.98 20.34 -8.43
C GLN A 220 7.82 21.16 -8.95
N TRP A 221 8.06 22.47 -9.19
CA TRP A 221 7.05 23.36 -9.75
C TRP A 221 6.69 22.94 -11.18
N VAL A 222 5.39 22.90 -11.46
CA VAL A 222 4.91 22.81 -12.85
C VAL A 222 5.25 24.12 -13.54
N GLN A 223 6.13 24.09 -14.55
CA GLN A 223 6.32 25.18 -15.50
C GLN A 223 5.22 25.18 -16.53
#